data_141f3455e6523a18c2327fc93a1033ee
#
_entry.id   141f3455e6523a18c2327fc93a1033ee
#
_cell.length_a   1.000
_cell.length_b   1.000
_cell.length_c   1.000
_cell.angle_alpha   90.00
_cell.angle_beta   90.00
_cell.angle_gamma   90.00
#
_symmetry.space_group_name_H-M   'P 1'
#
loop_
_entity.id
_entity.type
_entity.pdbx_description
1 polymer ?
#
loop_
_entity_poly.entity_id
_entity_poly.type
_entity_poly.pdbx_seq_one_letter_code
_entity_poly.pdbx_strand_id
1 'polypeptide(L)'
;MNPDCSHKTFSEKHPFVTAKSKKTNRLIQNILYASSQLSSLNASKLLKSENITVCKSSICDLLKKMPSIVDKSSVKMICVDDFALRKRFSYGTVMINLENHRIIDMIPSRDTNDVCNWLKTFHNIEVISRDGAITYASAATNSHPDVIQISDRFHLIKGLSEVICKYIFREFPARVEISLTESITDEMKALYNTANRSLRIKFAHEKRREGLTISDIALLLHSSPKTIQKYLAIPEDQVPKSKEIARERQHQLAVKQKEQEIEEARQMALAGYPIEQIATLMHHPYKTIQNYLNPDFSITNGHYNVRIPGKLAPYEREVIELRSKGLTYPKIHDIICKKGYTGSVASLRMFMQKERTRMYEQNETEKPHSEYVQRKSLCQLVYKKLEDIGTITAKQYQEVLKKYPLLSELYALTKEFCNVLFSNNPAKLDEWINEAQKYDIPELQTFINGIKKDLTAVKNGIIYSYNNGLAEGSVNKIKVIKRIMYGRNSFELLKAKVLFGELFHVKFN
;
A
#
# COMPACT_ATOMS: atom_id res chain seq x y z
N MET A 1 -73.03 19.99 -24.76
CA MET A 1 -72.66 18.58 -24.75
C MET A 1 -73.47 17.89 -25.87
N ASN A 2 -72.83 17.06 -26.67
CA ASN A 2 -73.51 16.32 -27.71
C ASN A 2 -74.39 15.24 -27.04
N PRO A 3 -75.70 15.26 -27.18
CA PRO A 3 -76.63 14.30 -26.51
C PRO A 3 -76.40 12.86 -26.97
N ASP A 4 -75.79 12.62 -28.12
CA ASP A 4 -75.53 11.29 -28.66
C ASP A 4 -74.18 10.69 -28.25
N CYS A 5 -73.41 11.39 -27.42
CA CYS A 5 -72.10 10.90 -26.95
C CYS A 5 -72.30 9.99 -25.72
N SER A 6 -71.89 8.72 -25.84
CA SER A 6 -71.93 7.76 -24.74
C SER A 6 -70.86 8.07 -23.64
N HIS A 7 -69.94 8.95 -23.87
CA HIS A 7 -68.88 9.32 -22.93
C HIS A 7 -69.27 10.58 -22.15
N LYS A 8 -69.39 10.45 -20.82
CA LYS A 8 -69.68 11.58 -19.92
C LYS A 8 -68.49 12.53 -19.72
N THR A 9 -67.27 12.05 -19.94
CA THR A 9 -66.03 12.78 -19.80
C THR A 9 -65.06 12.37 -20.89
N PHE A 10 -64.24 13.31 -21.39
CA PHE A 10 -63.10 13.04 -22.28
C PHE A 10 -61.86 13.66 -21.74
N SER A 11 -60.73 13.07 -22.06
CA SER A 11 -59.43 13.63 -21.75
C SER A 11 -58.76 14.11 -23.03
N GLU A 12 -58.40 15.39 -23.09
CA GLU A 12 -57.60 15.93 -24.18
C GLU A 12 -56.18 15.35 -24.13
N LYS A 13 -55.68 14.88 -25.26
CA LYS A 13 -54.32 14.35 -25.38
C LYS A 13 -53.39 15.43 -25.86
N HIS A 14 -52.42 15.84 -24.99
CA HIS A 14 -51.39 16.82 -25.34
C HIS A 14 -50.07 16.12 -25.60
N PRO A 15 -49.33 16.42 -26.67
CA PRO A 15 -48.04 15.75 -26.99
C PRO A 15 -46.95 16.00 -25.95
N PHE A 16 -47.05 17.09 -25.18
CA PHE A 16 -46.10 17.46 -24.15
C PHE A 16 -46.38 16.89 -22.74
N VAL A 17 -47.49 16.10 -22.60
CA VAL A 17 -47.86 15.43 -21.32
C VAL A 17 -48.24 14.00 -21.60
N THR A 18 -47.58 13.08 -20.91
CA THR A 18 -47.95 11.65 -20.93
C THR A 18 -49.28 11.46 -20.24
N ALA A 19 -50.15 10.59 -20.79
CA ALA A 19 -51.47 10.26 -20.21
C ALA A 19 -51.34 9.95 -18.72
N LYS A 20 -52.25 10.54 -17.91
CA LYS A 20 -52.29 10.42 -16.44
C LYS A 20 -51.05 11.00 -15.69
N SER A 21 -50.13 11.70 -16.38
CA SER A 21 -49.02 12.39 -15.74
C SER A 21 -49.46 13.74 -15.18
N LYS A 22 -48.93 14.08 -13.97
CA LYS A 22 -49.10 15.41 -13.35
C LYS A 22 -47.96 16.37 -13.71
N LYS A 23 -47.04 15.95 -14.58
CA LYS A 23 -45.84 16.71 -14.98
C LYS A 23 -45.68 16.66 -16.50
N THR A 24 -45.22 17.74 -17.09
CA THR A 24 -44.86 17.77 -18.51
C THR A 24 -43.64 16.87 -18.78
N ASN A 25 -43.52 16.37 -20.01
CA ASN A 25 -42.41 15.52 -20.42
C ASN A 25 -41.08 16.27 -20.24
N ARG A 26 -41.01 17.59 -20.53
CA ARG A 26 -39.85 18.42 -20.32
C ARG A 26 -39.46 18.51 -18.84
N LEU A 27 -40.41 18.71 -17.95
CA LEU A 27 -40.16 18.74 -16.49
C LEU A 27 -39.64 17.40 -15.99
N ILE A 28 -40.21 16.28 -16.46
CA ILE A 28 -39.75 14.93 -16.12
C ILE A 28 -38.27 14.76 -16.57
N GLN A 29 -37.93 15.19 -17.80
CA GLN A 29 -36.55 15.11 -18.29
C GLN A 29 -35.57 15.93 -17.42
N ASN A 30 -35.92 17.14 -17.01
CA ASN A 30 -35.09 17.99 -16.15
C ASN A 30 -34.88 17.31 -14.76
N ILE A 31 -35.93 16.77 -14.16
CA ILE A 31 -35.85 16.06 -12.90
C ILE A 31 -34.93 14.84 -13.01
N LEU A 32 -35.08 14.06 -14.07
CA LEU A 32 -34.28 12.88 -14.32
C LEU A 32 -32.82 13.25 -14.61
N TYR A 33 -32.55 14.31 -15.36
CA TYR A 33 -31.21 14.79 -15.63
C TYR A 33 -30.50 15.20 -14.33
N ALA A 34 -31.10 16.05 -13.50
CA ALA A 34 -30.56 16.43 -12.20
C ALA A 34 -30.30 15.20 -11.31
N SER A 35 -31.20 14.21 -11.34
CA SER A 35 -31.07 12.99 -10.57
C SER A 35 -30.02 12.01 -11.11
N SER A 36 -29.62 12.10 -12.38
CA SER A 36 -28.53 11.29 -12.94
C SER A 36 -27.18 11.69 -12.36
N GLN A 37 -26.98 12.97 -12.11
CA GLN A 37 -25.72 13.55 -11.64
C GLN A 37 -25.61 13.60 -10.11
N LEU A 38 -26.75 13.70 -9.40
CA LEU A 38 -26.81 13.92 -7.94
C LEU A 38 -27.58 12.79 -7.25
N SER A 39 -27.44 12.70 -5.92
CA SER A 39 -28.38 11.89 -5.13
C SER A 39 -29.80 12.44 -5.27
N SER A 40 -30.83 11.59 -5.16
CA SER A 40 -32.22 12.04 -5.25
C SER A 40 -32.57 13.13 -4.22
N LEU A 41 -31.88 13.14 -3.06
CA LEU A 41 -32.02 14.21 -2.05
C LEU A 41 -31.39 15.53 -2.53
N ASN A 42 -30.19 15.47 -3.07
CA ASN A 42 -29.49 16.68 -3.56
C ASN A 42 -30.17 17.21 -4.85
N ALA A 43 -30.64 16.32 -5.73
CA ALA A 43 -31.43 16.70 -6.89
C ALA A 43 -32.73 17.44 -6.48
N SER A 44 -33.43 16.94 -5.44
CA SER A 44 -34.62 17.63 -4.89
C SER A 44 -34.27 19.04 -4.35
N LYS A 45 -33.11 19.20 -3.68
CA LYS A 45 -32.65 20.50 -3.19
C LYS A 45 -32.27 21.47 -4.32
N LEU A 46 -31.55 20.98 -5.34
CA LEU A 46 -31.16 21.75 -6.52
C LEU A 46 -32.41 22.24 -7.27
N LEU A 47 -33.35 21.34 -7.56
CA LEU A 47 -34.60 21.67 -8.25
C LEU A 47 -35.43 22.70 -7.45
N LYS A 48 -35.41 22.62 -6.12
CA LYS A 48 -36.08 23.62 -5.27
C LYS A 48 -35.48 25.01 -5.42
N SER A 49 -34.15 25.16 -5.58
CA SER A 49 -33.52 26.45 -5.87
C SER A 49 -33.88 27.03 -7.25
N GLU A 50 -34.34 26.16 -8.16
CA GLU A 50 -34.89 26.53 -9.47
C GLU A 50 -36.42 26.69 -9.45
N ASN A 51 -37.04 26.83 -8.30
CA ASN A 51 -38.49 26.90 -8.09
C ASN A 51 -39.28 25.64 -8.54
N ILE A 52 -38.61 24.48 -8.65
CA ILE A 52 -39.23 23.21 -9.00
C ILE A 52 -39.36 22.37 -7.73
N THR A 53 -40.56 22.32 -7.15
CA THR A 53 -40.83 21.53 -5.96
C THR A 53 -41.10 20.07 -6.31
N VAL A 54 -40.14 19.18 -6.00
CA VAL A 54 -40.26 17.73 -6.17
C VAL A 54 -39.60 17.02 -5.01
N CYS A 55 -40.30 16.08 -4.38
CA CYS A 55 -39.76 15.34 -3.26
C CYS A 55 -38.84 14.19 -3.72
N LYS A 56 -37.91 13.77 -2.82
CA LYS A 56 -36.99 12.67 -3.06
C LYS A 56 -37.66 11.38 -3.51
N SER A 57 -38.81 11.00 -2.90
CA SER A 57 -39.54 9.79 -3.25
C SER A 57 -40.09 9.85 -4.70
N SER A 58 -40.65 10.99 -5.11
CA SER A 58 -41.13 11.17 -6.49
C SER A 58 -39.99 11.04 -7.52
N ILE A 59 -38.79 11.52 -7.19
CA ILE A 59 -37.62 11.33 -8.05
C ILE A 59 -37.24 9.86 -8.16
N CYS A 60 -37.22 9.13 -7.03
CA CYS A 60 -36.94 7.70 -7.02
C CYS A 60 -37.97 6.90 -7.82
N ASP A 61 -39.24 7.25 -7.70
CA ASP A 61 -40.34 6.61 -8.45
C ASP A 61 -40.28 6.89 -9.95
N LEU A 62 -39.91 8.11 -10.33
CA LEU A 62 -39.66 8.45 -11.74
C LEU A 62 -38.49 7.63 -12.32
N LEU A 63 -37.39 7.51 -11.61
CA LEU A 63 -36.25 6.70 -12.05
C LEU A 63 -36.63 5.23 -12.24
N LYS A 64 -37.37 4.63 -11.29
CA LYS A 64 -37.80 3.23 -11.36
C LYS A 64 -38.78 2.95 -12.48
N LYS A 65 -39.56 3.96 -12.89
CA LYS A 65 -40.56 3.83 -13.97
C LYS A 65 -39.95 4.00 -15.36
N MET A 66 -38.67 4.33 -15.47
CA MET A 66 -38.02 4.44 -16.77
C MET A 66 -37.96 3.07 -17.45
N PRO A 67 -38.47 2.95 -18.69
CA PRO A 67 -38.41 1.71 -19.44
C PRO A 67 -36.95 1.33 -19.73
N SER A 68 -36.68 0.04 -19.79
CA SER A 68 -35.43 -0.45 -20.39
C SER A 68 -35.43 -0.09 -21.88
N ILE A 69 -34.42 0.68 -22.31
CA ILE A 69 -34.39 1.19 -23.72
C ILE A 69 -33.53 0.24 -24.58
N VAL A 70 -32.98 -0.80 -23.99
CA VAL A 70 -32.11 -1.72 -24.73
C VAL A 70 -32.99 -2.71 -25.49
N ASP A 71 -32.87 -2.70 -26.79
CA ASP A 71 -33.39 -3.76 -27.64
C ASP A 71 -32.49 -4.99 -27.47
N LYS A 72 -32.96 -5.96 -26.71
CA LYS A 72 -32.23 -7.19 -26.40
C LYS A 72 -31.94 -8.05 -27.64
N SER A 73 -32.70 -7.88 -28.71
CA SER A 73 -32.53 -8.62 -29.96
C SER A 73 -31.39 -8.11 -30.82
N SER A 74 -30.98 -6.85 -30.62
CA SER A 74 -29.88 -6.23 -31.34
C SER A 74 -28.52 -6.50 -30.72
N VAL A 75 -28.47 -7.05 -29.51
CA VAL A 75 -27.21 -7.25 -28.76
C VAL A 75 -26.53 -8.57 -29.19
N LYS A 76 -25.32 -8.48 -29.75
CA LYS A 76 -24.53 -9.62 -30.24
C LYS A 76 -23.25 -9.86 -29.45
N MET A 77 -22.58 -8.81 -29.05
CA MET A 77 -21.26 -8.89 -28.40
C MET A 77 -21.29 -8.19 -27.04
N ILE A 78 -20.98 -8.93 -26.01
CA ILE A 78 -21.04 -8.43 -24.64
C ILE A 78 -19.78 -8.72 -23.85
N CYS A 79 -19.52 -7.93 -22.81
CA CYS A 79 -18.72 -8.37 -21.71
C CYS A 79 -19.52 -8.37 -20.40
N VAL A 80 -19.15 -9.28 -19.50
CA VAL A 80 -19.76 -9.43 -18.18
C VAL A 80 -18.67 -9.37 -17.11
N ASP A 81 -18.99 -8.69 -16.00
CA ASP A 81 -18.10 -8.58 -14.87
C ASP A 81 -18.88 -8.47 -13.56
N ASP A 82 -18.26 -8.79 -12.42
CA ASP A 82 -18.89 -8.64 -11.13
C ASP A 82 -18.65 -7.25 -10.52
N PHE A 83 -19.60 -6.79 -9.73
CA PHE A 83 -19.43 -5.59 -8.92
C PHE A 83 -19.99 -5.79 -7.52
N ALA A 84 -19.34 -5.23 -6.51
CA ALA A 84 -19.79 -5.34 -5.14
C ALA A 84 -21.04 -4.47 -4.91
N LEU A 85 -22.18 -5.09 -4.60
CA LEU A 85 -23.36 -4.42 -4.03
C LEU A 85 -23.07 -4.02 -2.59
N ARG A 86 -22.57 -4.96 -1.78
CA ARG A 86 -22.03 -4.71 -0.45
C ARG A 86 -20.73 -5.48 -0.31
N LYS A 87 -19.60 -4.75 -0.26
CA LYS A 87 -18.27 -5.35 -0.21
C LYS A 87 -18.18 -6.46 0.85
N ARG A 88 -17.71 -7.64 0.45
CA ARG A 88 -17.58 -8.88 1.23
C ARG A 88 -18.90 -9.60 1.55
N PHE A 89 -20.06 -9.07 1.18
CA PHE A 89 -21.38 -9.67 1.50
C PHE A 89 -22.20 -10.02 0.26
N SER A 90 -22.37 -9.09 -0.67
CA SER A 90 -23.20 -9.31 -1.86
C SER A 90 -22.59 -8.67 -3.09
N TYR A 91 -22.73 -9.36 -4.21
CA TYR A 91 -22.24 -8.96 -5.50
C TYR A 91 -23.36 -9.02 -6.53
N GLY A 92 -23.23 -8.26 -7.57
CA GLY A 92 -24.08 -8.30 -8.74
C GLY A 92 -23.25 -8.42 -10.00
N THR A 93 -23.88 -8.71 -11.13
CA THR A 93 -23.25 -8.79 -12.45
C THR A 93 -23.72 -7.64 -13.32
N VAL A 94 -22.79 -7.05 -14.07
CA VAL A 94 -23.03 -6.00 -15.06
C VAL A 94 -22.78 -6.56 -16.46
N MET A 95 -23.60 -6.16 -17.42
CA MET A 95 -23.45 -6.48 -18.84
C MET A 95 -23.18 -5.20 -19.62
N ILE A 96 -22.12 -5.22 -20.42
CA ILE A 96 -21.69 -4.10 -21.28
C ILE A 96 -21.69 -4.58 -22.72
N ASN A 97 -22.23 -3.77 -23.62
CA ASN A 97 -22.13 -4.03 -25.05
C ASN A 97 -20.72 -3.64 -25.53
N LEU A 98 -20.03 -4.57 -26.21
CA LEU A 98 -18.66 -4.38 -26.72
C LEU A 98 -18.58 -3.45 -27.94
N GLU A 99 -19.68 -3.24 -28.65
CA GLU A 99 -19.73 -2.39 -29.86
C GLU A 99 -19.83 -0.90 -29.51
N ASN A 100 -20.70 -0.56 -28.53
CA ASN A 100 -20.97 0.82 -28.16
C ASN A 100 -20.45 1.20 -26.77
N HIS A 101 -19.82 0.26 -26.06
CA HIS A 101 -19.17 0.43 -24.76
C HIS A 101 -20.10 0.86 -23.61
N ARG A 102 -21.41 0.57 -23.71
CA ARG A 102 -22.43 0.97 -22.73
C ARG A 102 -22.84 -0.16 -21.81
N ILE A 103 -23.15 0.19 -20.60
CA ILE A 103 -23.85 -0.74 -19.69
C ILE A 103 -25.27 -0.91 -20.21
N ILE A 104 -25.63 -2.14 -20.55
CA ILE A 104 -26.94 -2.47 -21.12
C ILE A 104 -27.88 -3.12 -20.12
N ASP A 105 -27.35 -3.84 -19.14
CA ASP A 105 -28.16 -4.42 -18.07
C ASP A 105 -27.34 -4.79 -16.83
N MET A 106 -28.03 -5.07 -15.72
CA MET A 106 -27.44 -5.48 -14.44
C MET A 106 -28.36 -6.41 -13.68
N ILE A 107 -27.80 -7.36 -12.93
CA ILE A 107 -28.55 -8.24 -12.00
C ILE A 107 -27.91 -8.24 -10.59
N PRO A 108 -28.69 -8.47 -9.50
CA PRO A 108 -28.19 -8.46 -8.13
C PRO A 108 -27.59 -9.81 -7.69
N SER A 109 -27.10 -10.60 -8.62
CA SER A 109 -26.52 -11.91 -8.39
C SER A 109 -25.30 -12.13 -9.26
N ARG A 110 -24.44 -13.04 -8.85
CA ARG A 110 -23.35 -13.60 -9.66
C ARG A 110 -23.40 -15.13 -9.72
N ASP A 111 -24.48 -15.72 -9.23
CA ASP A 111 -24.65 -17.18 -9.23
C ASP A 111 -24.90 -17.71 -10.64
N THR A 112 -24.34 -18.88 -10.95
CA THR A 112 -24.37 -19.47 -12.29
C THR A 112 -25.80 -19.54 -12.87
N ASN A 113 -26.77 -19.98 -12.09
CA ASN A 113 -28.13 -20.13 -12.56
C ASN A 113 -28.81 -18.79 -12.86
N ASP A 114 -28.58 -17.79 -12.00
CA ASP A 114 -29.16 -16.45 -12.18
C ASP A 114 -28.56 -15.78 -13.40
N VAL A 115 -27.24 -15.86 -13.55
CA VAL A 115 -26.51 -15.32 -14.72
C VAL A 115 -26.94 -16.04 -16.00
N CYS A 116 -27.05 -17.36 -15.99
CA CYS A 116 -27.51 -18.15 -17.13
C CYS A 116 -28.92 -17.72 -17.57
N ASN A 117 -29.87 -17.65 -16.63
CA ASN A 117 -31.25 -17.26 -16.93
C ASN A 117 -31.34 -15.83 -17.46
N TRP A 118 -30.50 -14.95 -16.95
CA TRP A 118 -30.41 -13.58 -17.42
C TRP A 118 -29.81 -13.49 -18.84
N LEU A 119 -28.74 -14.22 -19.14
CA LEU A 119 -28.12 -14.30 -20.47
C LEU A 119 -29.16 -14.81 -21.50
N LYS A 120 -29.95 -15.82 -21.17
CA LYS A 120 -31.03 -16.36 -22.05
C LYS A 120 -32.04 -15.33 -22.49
N THR A 121 -32.19 -14.21 -21.76
CA THR A 121 -33.07 -13.11 -22.19
C THR A 121 -32.55 -12.30 -23.37
N PHE A 122 -31.29 -12.52 -23.77
CA PHE A 122 -30.62 -11.92 -24.93
C PHE A 122 -30.33 -13.01 -25.96
N HIS A 123 -31.22 -13.20 -26.92
CA HIS A 123 -31.21 -14.38 -27.77
C HIS A 123 -30.13 -14.42 -28.85
N ASN A 124 -29.54 -13.28 -29.19
CA ASN A 124 -28.65 -13.15 -30.35
C ASN A 124 -27.17 -12.92 -29.93
N ILE A 125 -26.77 -13.34 -28.75
CA ILE A 125 -25.39 -13.20 -28.28
C ILE A 125 -24.50 -14.17 -29.06
N GLU A 126 -23.48 -13.63 -29.72
CA GLU A 126 -22.47 -14.36 -30.49
C GLU A 126 -21.13 -14.43 -29.74
N VAL A 127 -20.80 -13.36 -28.96
CA VAL A 127 -19.53 -13.23 -28.24
C VAL A 127 -19.76 -12.80 -26.78
N ILE A 128 -19.12 -13.48 -25.83
CA ILE A 128 -19.08 -13.13 -24.41
C ILE A 128 -17.63 -13.00 -23.95
N SER A 129 -17.19 -11.78 -23.63
CA SER A 129 -15.95 -11.54 -22.90
C SER A 129 -16.21 -11.59 -21.40
N ARG A 130 -15.38 -12.31 -20.63
CA ARG A 130 -15.56 -12.53 -19.20
C ARG A 130 -14.23 -12.72 -18.47
N ASP A 131 -14.25 -12.61 -17.15
CA ASP A 131 -13.15 -13.10 -16.34
C ASP A 131 -13.04 -14.64 -16.35
N GLY A 132 -11.97 -15.18 -15.79
CA GLY A 132 -11.73 -16.63 -15.73
C GLY A 132 -12.59 -17.38 -14.69
N ALA A 133 -13.64 -16.77 -14.12
CA ALA A 133 -14.47 -17.43 -13.12
C ALA A 133 -15.33 -18.55 -13.75
N ILE A 134 -15.29 -19.73 -13.13
CA ILE A 134 -16.06 -20.92 -13.57
C ILE A 134 -17.58 -20.60 -13.66
N THR A 135 -18.07 -19.75 -12.78
CA THR A 135 -19.46 -19.30 -12.74
C THR A 135 -19.91 -18.69 -14.07
N TYR A 136 -19.13 -17.73 -14.60
CA TYR A 136 -19.44 -17.09 -15.89
C TYR A 136 -19.21 -18.01 -17.08
N ALA A 137 -18.16 -18.85 -17.02
CA ALA A 137 -17.90 -19.85 -18.06
C ALA A 137 -19.09 -20.82 -18.21
N SER A 138 -19.56 -21.39 -17.10
CA SER A 138 -20.68 -22.31 -17.08
C SER A 138 -22.00 -21.62 -17.46
N ALA A 139 -22.24 -20.40 -16.99
CA ALA A 139 -23.44 -19.64 -17.32
C ALA A 139 -23.50 -19.31 -18.81
N ALA A 140 -22.39 -18.93 -19.42
CA ALA A 140 -22.28 -18.66 -20.86
C ALA A 140 -22.55 -19.92 -21.69
N THR A 141 -21.90 -21.04 -21.37
CA THR A 141 -22.12 -22.32 -22.07
C THR A 141 -23.54 -22.82 -21.95
N ASN A 142 -24.16 -22.73 -20.73
CA ASN A 142 -25.50 -23.21 -20.49
C ASN A 142 -26.60 -22.29 -21.07
N SER A 143 -26.29 -21.03 -21.31
CA SER A 143 -27.21 -20.08 -21.94
C SER A 143 -27.12 -20.09 -23.46
N HIS A 144 -25.92 -20.12 -24.00
CA HIS A 144 -25.60 -20.06 -25.44
C HIS A 144 -24.51 -21.08 -25.75
N PRO A 145 -24.81 -22.32 -26.12
CA PRO A 145 -23.81 -23.38 -26.31
C PRO A 145 -22.75 -23.06 -27.37
N ASP A 146 -23.12 -22.34 -28.42
CA ASP A 146 -22.25 -21.99 -29.55
C ASP A 146 -21.56 -20.64 -29.41
N VAL A 147 -21.70 -19.97 -28.25
CA VAL A 147 -21.12 -18.63 -28.04
C VAL A 147 -19.60 -18.68 -27.99
N ILE A 148 -18.97 -17.71 -28.63
CA ILE A 148 -17.52 -17.48 -28.53
C ILE A 148 -17.23 -16.85 -27.19
N GLN A 149 -16.63 -17.61 -26.27
CA GLN A 149 -16.18 -17.09 -24.99
C GLN A 149 -14.75 -16.57 -25.10
N ILE A 150 -14.49 -15.41 -24.52
CA ILE A 150 -13.18 -14.74 -24.52
C ILE A 150 -12.76 -14.47 -23.08
N SER A 151 -11.60 -15.00 -22.67
CA SER A 151 -11.07 -14.75 -21.33
C SER A 151 -10.32 -13.41 -21.30
N ASP A 152 -10.47 -12.67 -20.20
CA ASP A 152 -9.85 -11.36 -20.04
C ASP A 152 -8.35 -11.47 -19.81
N ARG A 153 -7.56 -10.87 -20.74
CA ARG A 153 -6.10 -10.82 -20.69
C ARG A 153 -5.56 -10.15 -19.42
N PHE A 154 -6.22 -9.07 -18.97
CA PHE A 154 -5.78 -8.36 -17.77
C PHE A 154 -5.87 -9.24 -16.52
N HIS A 155 -6.97 -9.97 -16.37
CA HIS A 155 -7.14 -10.90 -15.25
C HIS A 155 -6.15 -12.07 -15.31
N LEU A 156 -5.79 -12.55 -16.50
CA LEU A 156 -4.76 -13.59 -16.68
C LEU A 156 -3.37 -13.07 -16.26
N ILE A 157 -2.96 -11.87 -16.71
CA ILE A 157 -1.68 -11.26 -16.36
C ILE A 157 -1.61 -10.99 -14.85
N LYS A 158 -2.68 -10.45 -14.30
CA LYS A 158 -2.80 -10.19 -12.86
C LYS A 158 -2.72 -11.49 -12.06
N GLY A 159 -3.43 -12.54 -12.51
CA GLY A 159 -3.39 -13.86 -11.87
C GLY A 159 -1.98 -14.44 -11.82
N LEU A 160 -1.24 -14.42 -12.94
CA LEU A 160 0.16 -14.87 -12.95
C LEU A 160 1.04 -14.02 -12.05
N SER A 161 0.87 -12.68 -12.08
CA SER A 161 1.63 -11.78 -11.21
C SER A 161 1.38 -12.08 -9.72
N GLU A 162 0.15 -12.35 -9.34
CA GLU A 162 -0.20 -12.74 -7.96
C GLU A 162 0.41 -14.09 -7.56
N VAL A 163 0.47 -15.06 -8.48
CA VAL A 163 1.12 -16.35 -8.29
C VAL A 163 2.61 -16.19 -8.02
N ILE A 164 3.31 -15.43 -8.84
CA ILE A 164 4.75 -15.17 -8.65
C ILE A 164 4.99 -14.39 -7.35
N CYS A 165 4.14 -13.40 -7.04
CA CYS A 165 4.22 -12.72 -5.75
C CYS A 165 4.02 -13.66 -4.55
N LYS A 166 3.08 -14.62 -4.61
CA LYS A 166 2.89 -15.63 -3.56
C LYS A 166 4.15 -16.49 -3.38
N TYR A 167 4.75 -16.95 -4.48
CA TYR A 167 6.02 -17.65 -4.46
C TYR A 167 7.12 -16.82 -3.76
N ILE A 168 7.30 -15.55 -4.17
CA ILE A 168 8.27 -14.65 -3.55
C ILE A 168 7.98 -14.48 -2.05
N PHE A 169 6.70 -14.35 -1.66
CA PHE A 169 6.31 -14.23 -0.25
C PHE A 169 6.57 -15.49 0.57
N ARG A 170 6.52 -16.66 -0.04
CA ARG A 170 6.78 -17.94 0.62
C ARG A 170 8.29 -18.20 0.77
N GLU A 171 9.05 -18.03 -0.30
CA GLU A 171 10.46 -18.45 -0.36
C GLU A 171 11.45 -17.39 0.16
N PHE A 172 11.09 -16.11 0.11
CA PHE A 172 12.02 -15.03 0.42
C PHE A 172 11.76 -14.43 1.81
N PRO A 173 12.81 -14.11 2.57
CA PRO A 173 12.67 -13.35 3.82
C PRO A 173 12.11 -11.95 3.54
N ALA A 174 11.52 -11.30 4.54
CA ALA A 174 10.95 -9.95 4.39
C ALA A 174 11.99 -8.91 3.93
N ARG A 175 13.27 -9.15 4.29
CA ARG A 175 14.45 -8.41 3.83
C ARG A 175 15.46 -9.42 3.31
N VAL A 176 15.73 -9.36 2.02
CA VAL A 176 16.74 -10.17 1.35
C VAL A 176 18.10 -9.54 1.57
N GLU A 177 18.99 -10.26 2.24
CA GLU A 177 20.36 -9.84 2.47
C GLU A 177 21.19 -10.08 1.20
N ILE A 178 21.90 -9.05 0.76
CA ILE A 178 22.84 -9.10 -0.37
C ILE A 178 24.22 -8.60 0.11
N SER A 179 25.29 -9.27 -0.33
CA SER A 179 26.66 -8.86 -0.04
C SER A 179 27.17 -8.02 -1.19
N LEU A 180 27.49 -6.75 -0.92
CA LEU A 180 28.14 -5.90 -1.92
C LEU A 180 29.65 -6.11 -1.83
N THR A 181 30.25 -6.51 -2.95
CA THR A 181 31.67 -6.87 -3.05
C THR A 181 32.62 -5.67 -3.10
N GLU A 182 32.11 -4.44 -3.06
CA GLU A 182 32.96 -3.24 -3.02
C GLU A 182 33.34 -2.86 -1.59
N SER A 183 34.62 -2.56 -1.39
CA SER A 183 35.12 -1.98 -0.15
C SER A 183 34.37 -0.68 0.15
N ILE A 184 33.63 -0.66 1.25
CA ILE A 184 32.94 0.53 1.71
C ILE A 184 34.01 1.52 2.17
N THR A 185 33.94 2.74 1.66
CA THR A 185 34.78 3.82 2.14
C THR A 185 34.52 4.09 3.63
N ASP A 186 35.54 4.53 4.37
CA ASP A 186 35.37 4.83 5.79
C ASP A 186 34.33 5.92 6.05
N GLU A 187 34.05 6.78 5.06
CA GLU A 187 32.96 7.76 5.08
C GLU A 187 31.58 7.07 5.09
N MET A 188 31.39 6.03 4.29
CA MET A 188 30.14 5.27 4.29
C MET A 188 29.97 4.47 5.58
N LYS A 189 31.05 3.89 6.15
CA LYS A 189 30.99 3.25 7.47
C LYS A 189 30.56 4.24 8.55
N ALA A 190 31.06 5.48 8.51
CA ALA A 190 30.68 6.54 9.44
C ALA A 190 29.19 6.93 9.31
N LEU A 191 28.61 6.89 8.09
CA LEU A 191 27.19 7.15 7.84
C LEU A 191 26.27 6.06 8.40
N TYR A 192 26.74 4.81 8.43
CA TYR A 192 25.94 3.70 8.98
C TYR A 192 25.97 3.67 10.50
N ASN A 193 26.92 4.28 11.13
CA ASN A 193 26.98 4.41 12.57
C ASN A 193 25.81 5.31 13.07
N THR A 194 24.90 4.71 13.85
CA THR A 194 23.74 5.43 14.40
C THR A 194 24.08 6.57 15.34
N ALA A 195 25.29 6.58 15.90
CA ALA A 195 25.81 7.68 16.73
C ALA A 195 26.03 8.96 15.90
N ASN A 196 26.39 8.84 14.62
CA ASN A 196 26.68 9.96 13.72
C ASN A 196 25.40 10.58 13.09
N ARG A 197 24.42 10.88 13.92
CA ARG A 197 23.14 11.45 13.46
C ARG A 197 23.30 12.72 12.63
N SER A 198 24.26 13.57 12.98
CA SER A 198 24.53 14.83 12.29
C SER A 198 24.99 14.59 10.85
N LEU A 199 25.90 13.62 10.64
CA LEU A 199 26.38 13.25 9.30
C LEU A 199 25.25 12.67 8.45
N ARG A 200 24.39 11.83 9.04
CA ARG A 200 23.22 11.25 8.36
C ARG A 200 22.20 12.30 7.93
N ILE A 201 21.99 13.35 8.76
CA ILE A 201 21.10 14.47 8.41
C ILE A 201 21.70 15.25 7.23
N LYS A 202 22.98 15.62 7.28
CA LYS A 202 23.67 16.33 6.19
C LYS A 202 23.64 15.53 4.89
N PHE A 203 23.94 14.24 4.95
CA PHE A 203 23.86 13.33 3.80
C PHE A 203 22.45 13.26 3.22
N ALA A 204 21.42 13.21 4.07
CA ALA A 204 20.03 13.20 3.60
C ALA A 204 19.66 14.47 2.82
N HIS A 205 20.11 15.65 3.28
CA HIS A 205 19.92 16.92 2.59
C HIS A 205 20.68 16.98 1.25
N GLU A 206 21.94 16.54 1.23
CA GLU A 206 22.76 16.46 0.03
C GLU A 206 22.11 15.58 -1.05
N LYS A 207 21.75 14.37 -0.70
CA LYS A 207 21.10 13.42 -1.63
C LYS A 207 19.71 13.88 -2.08
N ARG A 208 19.01 14.64 -1.25
CA ARG A 208 17.74 15.26 -1.64
C ARG A 208 17.94 16.37 -2.68
N ARG A 209 19.03 17.15 -2.57
CA ARG A 209 19.41 18.16 -3.59
C ARG A 209 19.85 17.51 -4.91
N GLU A 210 20.48 16.33 -4.86
CA GLU A 210 20.80 15.53 -6.04
C GLU A 210 19.55 14.91 -6.73
N GLY A 211 18.34 15.08 -6.17
CA GLY A 211 17.08 14.62 -6.75
C GLY A 211 16.62 13.24 -6.29
N LEU A 212 17.32 12.58 -5.36
CA LEU A 212 16.88 11.28 -4.84
C LEU A 212 15.56 11.38 -4.08
N THR A 213 14.73 10.33 -4.16
CA THR A 213 13.49 10.25 -3.40
C THR A 213 13.77 9.95 -1.91
N ILE A 214 12.80 10.28 -1.04
CA ILE A 214 12.90 9.94 0.40
C ILE A 214 13.09 8.43 0.60
N SER A 215 12.50 7.62 -0.27
CA SER A 215 12.63 6.16 -0.22
C SER A 215 14.04 5.70 -0.57
N ASP A 216 14.67 6.30 -1.57
CA ASP A 216 16.06 5.97 -1.97
C ASP A 216 17.06 6.37 -0.88
N ILE A 217 16.89 7.56 -0.30
CA ILE A 217 17.73 8.03 0.81
C ILE A 217 17.55 7.12 2.04
N ALA A 218 16.31 6.64 2.28
CA ALA A 218 16.04 5.72 3.38
C ALA A 218 16.75 4.37 3.19
N LEU A 219 16.84 3.88 1.95
CA LEU A 219 17.61 2.69 1.60
C LEU A 219 19.12 2.92 1.82
N LEU A 220 19.66 4.01 1.26
CA LEU A 220 21.09 4.34 1.40
C LEU A 220 21.53 4.47 2.86
N LEU A 221 20.66 5.00 3.72
CA LEU A 221 20.96 5.18 5.15
C LEU A 221 20.45 4.04 6.04
N HIS A 222 19.97 2.90 5.48
CA HIS A 222 19.37 1.79 6.22
C HIS A 222 18.34 2.26 7.27
N SER A 223 17.51 3.24 6.88
CA SER A 223 16.55 3.91 7.76
C SER A 223 15.14 3.83 7.22
N SER A 224 14.15 4.13 8.06
CA SER A 224 12.78 4.25 7.59
C SER A 224 12.54 5.56 6.82
N PRO A 225 11.65 5.60 5.82
CA PRO A 225 11.26 6.85 5.15
C PRO A 225 10.79 7.94 6.13
N LYS A 226 10.11 7.54 7.20
CA LYS A 226 9.68 8.44 8.29
C LYS A 226 10.86 9.06 9.03
N THR A 227 11.98 8.33 9.17
CA THR A 227 13.21 8.85 9.78
C THR A 227 13.85 9.89 8.87
N ILE A 228 13.90 9.64 7.57
CA ILE A 228 14.43 10.59 6.59
C ILE A 228 13.58 11.85 6.51
N GLN A 229 12.25 11.75 6.54
CA GLN A 229 11.37 12.92 6.63
C GLN A 229 11.70 13.79 7.85
N LYS A 230 11.95 13.17 9.02
CA LYS A 230 12.38 13.89 10.22
C LYS A 230 13.77 14.53 10.07
N TYR A 231 14.69 13.90 9.34
CA TYR A 231 16.00 14.46 9.06
C TYR A 231 15.89 15.69 8.15
N LEU A 232 15.12 15.60 7.08
CA LEU A 232 14.90 16.69 6.13
C LEU A 232 14.07 17.84 6.71
N ALA A 233 13.29 17.59 7.78
CA ALA A 233 12.58 18.65 8.51
C ALA A 233 13.51 19.50 9.41
N ILE A 234 14.75 19.09 9.65
CA ILE A 234 15.74 19.84 10.43
C ILE A 234 16.52 20.72 9.45
N PRO A 235 16.48 22.06 9.56
CA PRO A 235 17.28 22.94 8.72
C PRO A 235 18.78 22.62 8.80
N GLU A 236 19.53 22.82 7.72
CA GLU A 236 20.96 22.47 7.66
C GLU A 236 21.83 23.25 8.65
N ASP A 237 21.46 24.49 8.94
CA ASP A 237 22.10 25.35 9.94
C ASP A 237 21.82 24.91 11.39
N GLN A 238 20.73 24.16 11.60
CA GLN A 238 20.27 23.69 12.92
C GLN A 238 20.61 22.21 13.17
N VAL A 239 21.43 21.58 12.31
CA VAL A 239 21.80 20.17 12.49
C VAL A 239 22.47 19.96 13.86
N PRO A 240 21.87 19.13 14.76
CA PRO A 240 22.41 18.95 16.11
C PRO A 240 23.77 18.26 16.06
N LYS A 241 24.69 18.71 16.90
CA LYS A 241 25.98 18.03 17.11
C LYS A 241 25.75 16.63 17.67
N SER A 242 26.68 15.69 17.42
CA SER A 242 26.56 14.35 17.97
C SER A 242 26.47 14.40 19.51
N LYS A 243 25.74 13.44 20.11
CA LYS A 243 25.64 13.39 21.59
C LYS A 243 26.98 13.18 22.26
N GLU A 244 27.90 12.45 21.67
CA GLU A 244 29.27 12.24 22.17
C GLU A 244 30.08 13.55 22.15
N ILE A 245 30.07 14.27 21.03
CA ILE A 245 30.75 15.57 20.91
C ILE A 245 30.16 16.58 21.89
N ALA A 246 28.83 16.60 22.07
CA ALA A 246 28.15 17.48 23.02
C ALA A 246 28.54 17.15 24.46
N ARG A 247 28.59 15.88 24.83
CA ARG A 247 28.97 15.40 26.15
C ARG A 247 30.47 15.69 26.44
N GLU A 248 31.35 15.41 25.49
CA GLU A 248 32.77 15.67 25.60
C GLU A 248 33.04 17.18 25.75
N ARG A 249 32.41 18.02 24.92
CA ARG A 249 32.50 19.47 25.01
C ARG A 249 32.00 20.01 26.33
N GLN A 250 30.90 19.45 26.85
CA GLN A 250 30.38 19.85 28.16
C GLN A 250 31.31 19.45 29.29
N HIS A 251 31.95 18.28 29.19
CA HIS A 251 32.98 17.83 30.13
C HIS A 251 34.20 18.73 30.10
N GLN A 252 34.71 19.06 28.90
CA GLN A 252 35.89 19.97 28.76
C GLN A 252 35.60 21.37 29.29
N LEU A 253 34.36 21.88 29.11
CA LEU A 253 33.96 23.16 29.69
C LEU A 253 33.93 23.10 31.22
N ALA A 254 33.41 22.02 31.81
CA ALA A 254 33.37 21.82 33.24
C ALA A 254 34.78 21.66 33.83
N VAL A 255 35.70 20.99 33.14
CA VAL A 255 37.12 20.89 33.53
C VAL A 255 37.77 22.25 33.52
N LYS A 256 37.63 23.04 32.44
CA LYS A 256 38.20 24.40 32.35
C LYS A 256 37.68 25.34 33.44
N GLN A 257 36.36 25.30 33.71
CA GLN A 257 35.77 26.09 34.79
C GLN A 257 36.38 25.73 36.15
N LYS A 258 36.55 24.43 36.40
CA LYS A 258 37.16 23.95 37.64
C LYS A 258 38.65 24.32 37.75
N GLU A 259 39.42 24.33 36.64
CA GLU A 259 40.77 24.83 36.59
C GLU A 259 40.84 26.31 37.00
N GLN A 260 39.95 27.16 36.50
CA GLN A 260 39.86 28.57 36.86
C GLN A 260 39.54 28.75 38.34
N GLU A 261 38.58 28.03 38.89
CA GLU A 261 38.19 28.06 40.31
C GLU A 261 39.41 27.68 41.22
N ILE A 262 40.18 26.64 40.81
CA ILE A 262 41.35 26.22 41.56
C ILE A 262 42.43 27.29 41.52
N GLU A 263 42.68 27.90 40.38
CA GLU A 263 43.67 28.96 40.22
C GLU A 263 43.32 30.19 41.02
N GLU A 264 42.03 30.62 41.01
CA GLU A 264 41.53 31.71 41.82
C GLU A 264 41.71 31.43 43.35
N ALA A 265 41.37 30.21 43.79
CA ALA A 265 41.57 29.80 45.18
C ALA A 265 43.02 29.86 45.60
N ARG A 266 43.95 29.42 44.72
CA ARG A 266 45.40 29.46 44.95
C ARG A 266 45.94 30.88 45.00
N GLN A 267 45.50 31.76 44.10
CA GLN A 267 45.86 33.19 44.11
C GLN A 267 45.38 33.89 45.37
N MET A 268 44.19 33.64 45.84
CA MET A 268 43.65 34.17 47.11
C MET A 268 44.48 33.67 48.31
N ALA A 269 44.88 32.41 48.33
CA ALA A 269 45.76 31.87 49.37
C ALA A 269 47.14 32.50 49.37
N LEU A 270 47.75 32.73 48.18
CA LEU A 270 49.01 33.45 48.02
C LEU A 270 48.92 34.90 48.45
N ALA A 271 47.77 35.55 48.30
CA ALA A 271 47.48 36.89 48.78
C ALA A 271 47.20 36.96 50.32
N GLY A 272 47.29 35.80 51.02
CA GLY A 272 47.20 35.74 52.49
C GLY A 272 45.78 35.55 53.04
N TYR A 273 44.79 35.26 52.21
CA TYR A 273 43.41 35.00 52.71
C TYR A 273 43.34 33.62 53.41
N PRO A 274 42.75 33.54 54.60
CA PRO A 274 42.51 32.28 55.29
C PRO A 274 41.46 31.41 54.52
N ILE A 275 41.58 30.08 54.63
CA ILE A 275 40.75 29.11 53.86
C ILE A 275 39.25 29.34 54.09
N GLU A 276 38.84 29.74 55.33
CA GLU A 276 37.43 30.06 55.65
C GLU A 276 36.88 31.25 54.85
N GLN A 277 37.73 32.27 54.64
CA GLN A 277 37.31 33.45 53.86
C GLN A 277 37.27 33.10 52.36
N ILE A 278 38.22 32.32 51.84
CA ILE A 278 38.20 31.85 50.48
C ILE A 278 36.98 31.00 50.22
N ALA A 279 36.63 30.11 51.16
CA ALA A 279 35.43 29.25 51.07
C ALA A 279 34.14 30.10 51.02
N THR A 280 34.09 31.16 51.79
CA THR A 280 32.91 32.06 51.82
C THR A 280 32.84 32.90 50.54
N LEU A 281 33.91 33.44 50.06
CA LEU A 281 33.97 34.26 48.84
C LEU A 281 33.69 33.50 47.59
N MET A 282 34.18 32.26 47.49
CA MET A 282 33.95 31.39 46.34
C MET A 282 32.67 30.53 46.44
N HIS A 283 31.92 30.67 47.52
CA HIS A 283 30.70 29.90 47.80
C HIS A 283 30.92 28.38 47.76
N HIS A 284 32.11 27.92 48.22
CA HIS A 284 32.43 26.50 48.29
C HIS A 284 32.60 26.03 49.75
N PRO A 285 32.34 24.71 50.01
CA PRO A 285 32.62 24.17 51.33
C PRO A 285 34.15 24.25 51.66
N TYR A 286 34.48 24.45 52.93
CA TYR A 286 35.84 24.51 53.42
C TYR A 286 36.73 23.37 52.88
N LYS A 287 36.19 22.14 52.93
CA LYS A 287 36.93 20.94 52.44
C LYS A 287 37.20 20.96 50.94
N THR A 288 36.36 21.62 50.15
CA THR A 288 36.58 21.80 48.72
C THR A 288 37.75 22.73 48.44
N ILE A 289 37.80 23.85 49.13
CA ILE A 289 38.95 24.81 49.03
C ILE A 289 40.23 24.16 49.55
N GLN A 290 40.20 23.41 50.63
CA GLN A 290 41.35 22.65 51.12
C GLN A 290 41.88 21.66 50.06
N ASN A 291 40.99 21.00 49.34
CA ASN A 291 41.37 20.13 48.22
C ASN A 291 41.97 20.93 47.05
N TYR A 292 41.39 22.10 46.70
CA TYR A 292 41.92 22.96 45.61
C TYR A 292 43.35 23.47 45.89
N LEU A 293 43.65 23.70 47.15
CA LEU A 293 44.99 24.14 47.57
C LEU A 293 46.00 23.00 47.64
N ASN A 294 45.55 21.73 47.61
CA ASN A 294 46.44 20.57 47.58
C ASN A 294 47.14 20.46 46.21
N PRO A 295 48.49 20.44 46.12
CA PRO A 295 49.22 20.28 44.88
C PRO A 295 48.87 19.00 44.10
N ASP A 296 48.56 17.92 44.81
CA ASP A 296 48.26 16.62 44.23
C ASP A 296 46.77 16.44 43.84
N PHE A 297 46.00 17.51 43.90
CA PHE A 297 44.57 17.45 43.57
C PHE A 297 44.34 17.25 42.08
N SER A 298 43.72 16.12 41.71
CA SER A 298 43.34 15.82 40.32
C SER A 298 42.09 16.57 39.90
N ILE A 299 42.19 17.33 38.83
CA ILE A 299 41.10 18.11 38.21
C ILE A 299 40.10 17.19 37.51
N THR A 300 40.56 16.04 37.02
CA THR A 300 39.73 15.10 36.27
C THR A 300 38.84 14.28 37.19
N ASN A 301 37.55 14.17 36.83
CA ASN A 301 36.62 13.31 37.53
C ASN A 301 37.01 11.84 37.26
N GLY A 302 37.52 11.13 38.29
CA GLY A 302 37.91 9.73 38.19
C GLY A 302 36.76 8.75 37.77
N HIS A 303 35.53 9.23 37.79
CA HIS A 303 34.37 8.46 37.32
C HIS A 303 33.94 8.78 35.89
N TYR A 304 34.60 9.73 35.22
CA TYR A 304 34.28 10.04 33.83
C TYR A 304 34.71 8.88 32.94
N ASN A 305 33.76 8.34 32.17
CA ASN A 305 33.89 7.16 31.32
C ASN A 305 34.17 5.82 32.06
N VAL A 306 34.11 5.78 33.39
CA VAL A 306 34.19 4.53 34.14
C VAL A 306 32.84 3.82 34.15
N ARG A 307 32.84 2.56 33.77
CA ARG A 307 31.63 1.70 33.83
C ARG A 307 31.38 1.24 35.26
N ILE A 308 30.38 1.83 35.93
CA ILE A 308 29.97 1.37 37.26
C ILE A 308 29.12 0.11 37.08
N PRO A 309 29.48 -1.01 37.75
CA PRO A 309 28.67 -2.25 37.68
C PRO A 309 27.26 -2.02 38.20
N GLY A 310 26.26 -2.31 37.36
CA GLY A 310 24.86 -2.23 37.77
C GLY A 310 24.37 -3.49 38.46
N LYS A 311 23.11 -3.48 38.96
CA LYS A 311 22.48 -4.63 39.63
C LYS A 311 22.49 -5.92 38.80
N LEU A 312 22.61 -5.81 37.48
CA LEU A 312 22.65 -6.94 36.54
C LEU A 312 24.05 -7.55 36.40
N ALA A 313 25.13 -6.87 36.81
CA ALA A 313 26.50 -7.28 36.57
C ALA A 313 26.81 -8.76 37.02
N PRO A 314 26.33 -9.22 38.17
CA PRO A 314 26.56 -10.61 38.58
C PRO A 314 25.91 -11.66 37.69
N TYR A 315 24.86 -11.29 36.96
CA TYR A 315 24.01 -12.17 36.15
C TYR A 315 24.25 -12.04 34.64
N GLU A 316 25.13 -11.15 34.20
CA GLU A 316 25.33 -10.82 32.77
C GLU A 316 25.66 -12.07 31.93
N ARG A 317 26.56 -12.92 32.39
CA ARG A 317 26.93 -14.16 31.68
C ARG A 317 25.78 -15.14 31.57
N GLU A 318 25.04 -15.35 32.66
CA GLU A 318 23.89 -16.25 32.68
C GLU A 318 22.77 -15.73 31.77
N VAL A 319 22.51 -14.43 31.74
CA VAL A 319 21.52 -13.82 30.84
C VAL A 319 21.87 -14.07 29.37
N ILE A 320 23.13 -13.93 28.99
CA ILE A 320 23.61 -14.20 27.62
C ILE A 320 23.41 -15.69 27.29
N GLU A 321 23.80 -16.61 28.20
CA GLU A 321 23.66 -18.05 28.00
C GLU A 321 22.20 -18.50 27.90
N LEU A 322 21.31 -18.02 28.76
CA LEU A 322 19.89 -18.34 28.70
C LEU A 322 19.24 -17.79 27.44
N ARG A 323 19.71 -16.62 27.00
CA ARG A 323 19.21 -16.03 25.75
C ARG A 323 19.70 -16.78 24.51
N SER A 324 20.91 -17.29 24.48
CA SER A 324 21.43 -18.14 23.40
C SER A 324 20.66 -19.47 23.28
N LYS A 325 20.14 -19.97 24.40
CA LYS A 325 19.23 -21.13 24.45
C LYS A 325 17.79 -20.82 24.02
N GLY A 326 17.50 -19.60 23.56
CA GLY A 326 16.21 -19.20 23.01
C GLY A 326 15.15 -18.76 24.04
N LEU A 327 15.48 -18.65 25.34
CA LEU A 327 14.52 -18.23 26.36
C LEU A 327 14.08 -16.78 26.15
N THR A 328 12.80 -16.50 26.47
CA THR A 328 12.25 -15.13 26.43
C THR A 328 12.71 -14.29 27.61
N TYR A 329 12.77 -12.97 27.47
CA TYR A 329 13.19 -12.08 28.56
C TYR A 329 12.37 -12.20 29.86
N PRO A 330 11.05 -12.39 29.85
CA PRO A 330 10.32 -12.67 31.07
C PRO A 330 10.78 -13.93 31.78
N LYS A 331 10.99 -15.06 31.04
CA LYS A 331 11.47 -16.31 31.61
C LYS A 331 12.88 -16.19 32.20
N ILE A 332 13.78 -15.48 31.51
CA ILE A 332 15.13 -15.17 31.99
C ILE A 332 15.06 -14.35 33.29
N HIS A 333 14.20 -13.33 33.31
CA HIS A 333 13.97 -12.49 34.47
C HIS A 333 13.52 -13.32 35.68
N ASP A 334 12.52 -14.19 35.50
CA ASP A 334 12.02 -15.08 36.57
C ASP A 334 13.11 -15.97 37.15
N ILE A 335 14.02 -16.49 36.30
CA ILE A 335 15.14 -17.33 36.72
C ILE A 335 16.14 -16.54 37.58
N ILE A 336 16.56 -15.36 37.11
CA ILE A 336 17.56 -14.54 37.84
C ILE A 336 16.99 -13.86 39.08
N CYS A 337 15.68 -13.56 39.12
CA CYS A 337 15.00 -13.03 40.30
C CYS A 337 15.02 -14.07 41.43
N LYS A 338 14.86 -15.37 41.15
CA LYS A 338 15.02 -16.45 42.14
C LYS A 338 16.42 -16.52 42.73
N LYS A 339 17.42 -15.94 42.04
CA LYS A 339 18.83 -15.87 42.48
C LYS A 339 19.17 -14.50 43.13
N GLY A 340 18.18 -13.65 43.37
CA GLY A 340 18.36 -12.37 44.06
C GLY A 340 18.44 -11.11 43.16
N TYR A 341 18.14 -11.21 41.86
CA TYR A 341 18.08 -10.02 41.03
C TYR A 341 16.84 -9.20 41.35
N THR A 342 17.02 -7.86 41.54
CA THR A 342 15.95 -6.94 41.92
C THR A 342 15.64 -5.88 40.81
N GLY A 343 16.18 -6.06 39.63
CA GLY A 343 15.96 -5.13 38.51
C GLY A 343 14.75 -5.51 37.66
N SER A 344 14.44 -4.70 36.62
CA SER A 344 13.31 -4.92 35.75
C SER A 344 13.67 -5.74 34.49
N VAL A 345 12.64 -6.32 33.83
CA VAL A 345 12.77 -6.96 32.50
C VAL A 345 13.30 -5.97 31.46
N ALA A 346 12.97 -4.67 31.60
CA ALA A 346 13.47 -3.64 30.69
C ALA A 346 15.00 -3.48 30.77
N SER A 347 15.58 -3.62 31.96
CA SER A 347 17.04 -3.60 32.15
C SER A 347 17.74 -4.74 31.41
N LEU A 348 17.15 -5.95 31.41
CA LEU A 348 17.67 -7.07 30.62
C LEU A 348 17.63 -6.79 29.11
N ARG A 349 16.53 -6.23 28.62
CA ARG A 349 16.40 -5.87 27.21
C ARG A 349 17.44 -4.85 26.80
N MET A 350 17.64 -3.81 27.62
CA MET A 350 18.66 -2.77 27.40
C MET A 350 20.08 -3.33 27.42
N PHE A 351 20.37 -4.21 28.36
CA PHE A 351 21.66 -4.91 28.44
C PHE A 351 21.91 -5.74 27.17
N MET A 352 20.99 -6.62 26.80
CA MET A 352 21.13 -7.46 25.60
C MET A 352 21.15 -6.67 24.29
N GLN A 353 20.52 -5.50 24.26
CA GLN A 353 20.64 -4.57 23.11
C GLN A 353 22.07 -4.02 23.01
N LYS A 354 22.67 -3.58 24.12
CA LYS A 354 24.05 -3.08 24.18
C LYS A 354 25.05 -4.20 23.84
N GLU A 355 24.87 -5.41 24.36
CA GLU A 355 25.75 -6.54 24.05
C GLU A 355 25.68 -6.93 22.57
N ARG A 356 24.51 -6.93 21.96
CA ARG A 356 24.38 -7.13 20.52
C ARG A 356 25.12 -6.06 19.73
N THR A 357 24.98 -4.79 20.10
CA THR A 357 25.70 -3.69 19.45
C THR A 357 27.20 -3.90 19.59
N ARG A 358 27.69 -4.27 20.78
CA ARG A 358 29.11 -4.55 21.04
C ARG A 358 29.63 -5.76 20.25
N MET A 359 28.87 -6.85 20.17
CA MET A 359 29.21 -8.01 19.33
C MET A 359 29.24 -7.66 17.84
N TYR A 360 28.33 -6.79 17.38
CA TYR A 360 28.37 -6.25 16.02
C TYR A 360 29.62 -5.42 15.79
N GLU A 361 29.98 -4.50 16.68
CA GLU A 361 31.18 -3.67 16.60
C GLU A 361 32.48 -4.50 16.61
N GLN A 362 32.53 -5.58 17.38
CA GLN A 362 33.69 -6.49 17.42
C GLN A 362 33.78 -7.41 16.21
N ASN A 363 32.67 -7.77 15.57
CA ASN A 363 32.62 -8.61 14.37
C ASN A 363 32.67 -7.81 13.05
N GLU A 364 32.60 -6.49 13.10
CA GLU A 364 32.62 -5.61 11.88
C GLU A 364 33.95 -5.60 11.16
N THR A 365 35.03 -6.10 11.75
CA THR A 365 36.35 -6.14 11.09
C THR A 365 36.47 -7.22 10.01
N GLU A 366 35.53 -8.19 9.92
CA GLU A 366 35.67 -9.35 9.01
C GLU A 366 34.43 -9.73 8.20
N LYS A 367 33.27 -9.07 8.36
CA LYS A 367 32.08 -9.40 7.55
C LYS A 367 31.93 -8.46 6.37
N PRO A 368 31.70 -9.00 5.15
CA PRO A 368 31.31 -8.16 4.02
C PRO A 368 30.05 -7.39 4.37
N HIS A 369 30.02 -6.13 4.01
CA HIS A 369 28.86 -5.29 4.30
C HIS A 369 27.62 -5.82 3.61
N SER A 370 26.57 -6.08 4.39
CA SER A 370 25.31 -6.60 3.88
C SER A 370 24.29 -5.46 3.71
N GLU A 371 23.77 -5.31 2.53
CA GLU A 371 22.60 -4.50 2.25
C GLU A 371 21.33 -5.36 2.22
N TYR A 372 20.20 -4.71 2.38
CA TYR A 372 18.91 -5.40 2.43
C TYR A 372 17.94 -4.88 1.38
N VAL A 373 17.45 -5.76 0.53
CA VAL A 373 16.36 -5.48 -0.41
C VAL A 373 15.04 -5.94 0.18
N GLN A 374 14.03 -5.08 0.15
CA GLN A 374 12.71 -5.45 0.62
C GLN A 374 12.04 -6.44 -0.35
N ARG A 375 11.53 -7.55 0.16
CA ARG A 375 10.75 -8.54 -0.60
C ARG A 375 9.61 -7.90 -1.42
N LYS A 376 8.98 -6.85 -0.87
CA LYS A 376 7.92 -6.11 -1.58
C LYS A 376 8.41 -5.46 -2.87
N SER A 377 9.66 -4.99 -2.93
CA SER A 377 10.25 -4.41 -4.14
C SER A 377 10.43 -5.48 -5.22
N LEU A 378 10.79 -6.71 -4.85
CA LEU A 378 10.87 -7.85 -5.77
C LEU A 378 9.50 -8.21 -6.36
N CYS A 379 8.44 -8.14 -5.56
CA CYS A 379 7.07 -8.33 -6.06
C CYS A 379 6.66 -7.22 -7.05
N GLN A 380 7.13 -6.00 -6.87
CA GLN A 380 6.82 -4.91 -7.82
C GLN A 380 7.47 -5.12 -9.18
N LEU A 381 8.65 -5.76 -9.24
CA LEU A 381 9.35 -6.09 -10.49
C LEU A 381 8.59 -7.09 -11.39
N VAL A 382 7.62 -7.81 -10.86
CA VAL A 382 6.76 -8.71 -11.63
C VAL A 382 5.91 -7.93 -12.65
N TYR A 383 5.53 -6.68 -12.33
CA TYR A 383 4.61 -5.87 -13.14
C TYR A 383 5.08 -4.44 -13.41
N LYS A 384 6.27 -4.04 -12.88
CA LYS A 384 6.88 -2.73 -13.12
C LYS A 384 8.29 -2.89 -13.64
N LYS A 385 8.76 -1.93 -14.41
CA LYS A 385 10.17 -1.83 -14.78
C LYS A 385 11.00 -1.43 -13.57
N LEU A 386 12.27 -1.80 -13.56
CA LEU A 386 13.20 -1.48 -12.48
C LEU A 386 13.31 0.03 -12.24
N GLU A 387 13.30 0.81 -13.32
CA GLU A 387 13.39 2.28 -13.32
C GLU A 387 12.21 2.95 -12.59
N ASP A 388 11.05 2.29 -12.58
CA ASP A 388 9.83 2.78 -11.93
C ASP A 388 9.76 2.43 -10.43
N ILE A 389 10.79 1.73 -9.90
CA ILE A 389 10.82 1.26 -8.52
C ILE A 389 11.96 1.95 -7.76
N GLY A 390 11.67 3.09 -7.13
CA GLY A 390 12.64 3.85 -6.33
C GLY A 390 13.12 3.17 -5.03
N THR A 391 12.84 1.86 -4.85
CA THR A 391 13.18 1.13 -3.62
C THR A 391 14.19 0.01 -3.82
N ILE A 392 14.75 -0.11 -5.02
CA ILE A 392 15.82 -1.06 -5.38
C ILE A 392 16.68 -0.44 -6.48
N THR A 393 18.00 -0.52 -6.33
CA THR A 393 18.95 -0.07 -7.35
C THR A 393 19.26 -1.19 -8.34
N ALA A 394 19.76 -0.84 -9.54
CA ALA A 394 20.14 -1.81 -10.55
C ALA A 394 21.21 -2.80 -10.02
N LYS A 395 22.15 -2.30 -9.21
CA LYS A 395 23.21 -3.11 -8.59
C LYS A 395 22.63 -4.10 -7.57
N GLN A 396 21.75 -3.64 -6.68
CA GLN A 396 21.06 -4.49 -5.73
C GLN A 396 20.22 -5.57 -6.43
N TYR A 397 19.56 -5.22 -7.53
CA TYR A 397 18.79 -6.16 -8.34
C TYR A 397 19.68 -7.26 -8.91
N GLN A 398 20.83 -6.92 -9.48
CA GLN A 398 21.79 -7.89 -10.01
C GLN A 398 22.29 -8.86 -8.93
N GLU A 399 22.62 -8.37 -7.73
CA GLU A 399 23.06 -9.21 -6.62
C GLU A 399 21.93 -10.14 -6.11
N VAL A 400 20.68 -9.67 -6.09
CA VAL A 400 19.52 -10.53 -5.79
C VAL A 400 19.38 -11.64 -6.83
N LEU A 401 19.51 -11.34 -8.12
CA LEU A 401 19.41 -12.34 -9.19
C LEU A 401 20.54 -13.37 -9.14
N LYS A 402 21.77 -12.95 -8.79
CA LYS A 402 22.88 -13.90 -8.58
C LYS A 402 22.59 -14.88 -7.45
N LYS A 403 22.01 -14.36 -6.35
CA LYS A 403 21.66 -15.18 -5.18
C LYS A 403 20.44 -16.07 -5.42
N TYR A 404 19.51 -15.63 -6.26
CA TYR A 404 18.26 -16.31 -6.58
C TYR A 404 18.03 -16.36 -8.09
N PRO A 405 18.74 -17.22 -8.85
CA PRO A 405 18.66 -17.26 -10.31
C PRO A 405 17.24 -17.52 -10.83
N LEU A 406 16.49 -18.39 -10.16
CA LEU A 406 15.10 -18.72 -10.50
C LEU A 406 14.19 -17.49 -10.59
N LEU A 407 14.48 -16.45 -9.82
CA LEU A 407 13.68 -15.21 -9.86
C LEU A 407 13.78 -14.51 -11.23
N SER A 408 14.98 -14.55 -11.87
CA SER A 408 15.17 -14.01 -13.22
C SER A 408 14.31 -14.76 -14.23
N GLU A 409 14.28 -16.09 -14.14
CA GLU A 409 13.50 -16.94 -15.03
C GLU A 409 12.01 -16.69 -14.87
N LEU A 410 11.52 -16.54 -13.62
CA LEU A 410 10.12 -16.25 -13.36
C LEU A 410 9.69 -14.85 -13.86
N TYR A 411 10.57 -13.86 -13.80
CA TYR A 411 10.29 -12.55 -14.41
C TYR A 411 10.25 -12.65 -15.94
N ALA A 412 11.18 -13.39 -16.55
CA ALA A 412 11.19 -13.65 -17.99
C ALA A 412 9.91 -14.39 -18.43
N LEU A 413 9.52 -15.44 -17.70
CA LEU A 413 8.31 -16.22 -17.93
C LEU A 413 7.04 -15.35 -17.87
N THR A 414 6.97 -14.42 -16.91
CA THR A 414 5.83 -13.48 -16.78
C THR A 414 5.78 -12.52 -17.96
N LYS A 415 6.92 -11.97 -18.37
CA LYS A 415 7.03 -11.07 -19.51
C LYS A 415 6.65 -11.78 -20.81
N GLU A 416 7.10 -13.01 -20.97
CA GLU A 416 6.77 -13.83 -22.14
C GLU A 416 5.28 -14.15 -22.20
N PHE A 417 4.64 -14.47 -21.07
CA PHE A 417 3.20 -14.65 -21.02
C PHE A 417 2.43 -13.41 -21.50
N CYS A 418 2.87 -12.22 -21.08
CA CYS A 418 2.28 -10.99 -21.61
C CYS A 418 2.45 -10.90 -23.13
N ASN A 419 3.65 -11.20 -23.67
CA ASN A 419 3.89 -11.18 -25.11
C ASN A 419 3.02 -12.20 -25.85
N VAL A 420 2.83 -13.38 -25.30
CA VAL A 420 1.96 -14.43 -25.86
C VAL A 420 0.51 -13.95 -25.96
N LEU A 421 -0.02 -13.34 -24.90
CA LEU A 421 -1.41 -12.86 -24.89
C LEU A 421 -1.70 -11.74 -25.91
N PHE A 422 -0.67 -11.03 -26.36
CA PHE A 422 -0.79 -9.98 -27.38
C PHE A 422 -0.17 -10.33 -28.74
N SER A 423 0.20 -11.62 -28.94
CA SER A 423 0.89 -12.07 -30.16
C SER A 423 -0.01 -12.35 -31.36
N ASN A 424 -1.33 -12.37 -31.18
CA ASN A 424 -2.32 -12.86 -32.15
C ASN A 424 -2.05 -14.31 -32.63
N ASN A 425 -1.18 -15.06 -31.94
CA ASN A 425 -0.85 -16.45 -32.26
C ASN A 425 -1.14 -17.36 -31.05
N PRO A 426 -2.26 -18.12 -31.06
CA PRO A 426 -2.66 -18.96 -29.94
C PRO A 426 -1.74 -20.19 -29.75
N ALA A 427 -0.94 -20.62 -30.74
CA ALA A 427 -0.02 -21.75 -30.59
C ALA A 427 1.09 -21.44 -29.57
N LYS A 428 1.54 -20.18 -29.47
CA LYS A 428 2.53 -19.76 -28.49
C LYS A 428 2.08 -19.98 -27.03
N LEU A 429 0.77 -20.05 -26.78
CA LEU A 429 0.26 -20.36 -25.46
C LEU A 429 0.60 -21.80 -25.04
N ASP A 430 0.50 -22.73 -25.96
CA ASP A 430 0.82 -24.14 -25.69
C ASP A 430 2.32 -24.30 -25.40
N GLU A 431 3.18 -23.58 -26.16
CA GLU A 431 4.63 -23.53 -25.92
C GLU A 431 4.94 -22.97 -24.55
N TRP A 432 4.32 -21.85 -24.20
CA TRP A 432 4.48 -21.21 -22.87
C TRP A 432 4.02 -22.12 -21.73
N ILE A 433 2.88 -22.80 -21.89
CA ILE A 433 2.39 -23.76 -20.89
C ILE A 433 3.40 -24.88 -20.67
N ASN A 434 3.97 -25.43 -21.75
CA ASN A 434 4.98 -26.51 -21.68
C ASN A 434 6.25 -26.04 -20.98
N GLU A 435 6.68 -24.80 -21.21
CA GLU A 435 7.84 -24.22 -20.53
C GLU A 435 7.53 -23.97 -19.04
N ALA A 436 6.40 -23.35 -18.75
CA ALA A 436 5.99 -23.03 -17.38
C ALA A 436 5.76 -24.28 -16.50
N GLN A 437 5.39 -25.43 -17.09
CA GLN A 437 5.22 -26.68 -16.37
C GLN A 437 6.52 -27.31 -15.86
N LYS A 438 7.68 -26.89 -16.40
CA LYS A 438 8.98 -27.39 -15.93
C LYS A 438 9.33 -26.90 -14.51
N TYR A 439 8.69 -25.81 -14.07
CA TYR A 439 8.94 -25.25 -12.74
C TYR A 439 8.09 -25.97 -11.69
N ASP A 440 8.75 -26.54 -10.69
CA ASP A 440 8.07 -27.20 -9.54
C ASP A 440 7.59 -26.15 -8.51
N ILE A 441 6.64 -25.32 -8.93
CA ILE A 441 6.01 -24.27 -8.11
C ILE A 441 4.51 -24.55 -8.02
N PRO A 442 3.99 -25.01 -6.89
CA PRO A 442 2.59 -25.42 -6.74
C PRO A 442 1.57 -24.36 -7.17
N GLU A 443 1.85 -23.08 -6.84
CA GLU A 443 0.98 -21.97 -7.22
C GLU A 443 0.95 -21.77 -8.75
N LEU A 444 2.09 -21.93 -9.42
CA LEU A 444 2.18 -21.83 -10.88
C LEU A 444 1.47 -23.00 -11.56
N GLN A 445 1.64 -24.22 -11.04
CA GLN A 445 0.91 -25.40 -11.54
C GLN A 445 -0.60 -25.23 -11.40
N THR A 446 -1.06 -24.68 -10.29
CA THR A 446 -2.49 -24.37 -10.09
C THR A 446 -3.00 -23.36 -11.12
N PHE A 447 -2.23 -22.33 -11.42
CA PHE A 447 -2.56 -21.32 -12.43
C PHE A 447 -2.62 -21.94 -13.83
N ILE A 448 -1.63 -22.75 -14.21
CA ILE A 448 -1.58 -23.47 -15.49
C ILE A 448 -2.80 -24.39 -15.64
N ASN A 449 -3.15 -25.13 -14.60
CA ASN A 449 -4.34 -25.97 -14.61
C ASN A 449 -5.63 -25.15 -14.78
N GLY A 450 -5.68 -23.92 -14.23
CA GLY A 450 -6.77 -22.98 -14.48
C GLY A 450 -6.87 -22.58 -15.95
N ILE A 451 -5.74 -22.23 -16.58
CA ILE A 451 -5.68 -21.92 -18.02
C ILE A 451 -6.13 -23.13 -18.86
N LYS A 452 -5.66 -24.34 -18.55
CA LYS A 452 -6.03 -25.56 -19.30
C LYS A 452 -7.52 -25.85 -19.23
N LYS A 453 -8.18 -25.59 -18.10
CA LYS A 453 -9.65 -25.77 -17.96
C LYS A 453 -10.43 -24.79 -18.81
N ASP A 454 -9.88 -23.64 -19.14
CA ASP A 454 -10.53 -22.57 -19.91
C ASP A 454 -9.77 -22.25 -21.21
N LEU A 455 -9.03 -23.25 -21.75
CA LEU A 455 -8.05 -23.08 -22.80
C LEU A 455 -8.63 -22.41 -24.05
N THR A 456 -9.82 -22.81 -24.48
CA THR A 456 -10.49 -22.24 -25.66
C THR A 456 -10.75 -20.76 -25.48
N ALA A 457 -11.28 -20.32 -24.33
CA ALA A 457 -11.55 -18.90 -24.07
C ALA A 457 -10.27 -18.08 -23.92
N VAL A 458 -9.18 -18.67 -23.38
CA VAL A 458 -7.87 -18.02 -23.33
C VAL A 458 -7.28 -17.87 -24.73
N LYS A 459 -7.34 -18.90 -25.58
CA LYS A 459 -6.91 -18.82 -26.99
C LYS A 459 -7.72 -17.80 -27.77
N ASN A 460 -9.03 -17.75 -27.56
CA ASN A 460 -9.90 -16.72 -28.13
C ASN A 460 -9.47 -15.31 -27.66
N GLY A 461 -9.06 -15.17 -26.39
CA GLY A 461 -8.48 -13.93 -25.87
C GLY A 461 -7.21 -13.48 -26.59
N ILE A 462 -6.43 -14.39 -27.20
CA ILE A 462 -5.26 -14.08 -28.03
C ILE A 462 -5.67 -13.67 -29.43
N ILE A 463 -6.66 -14.35 -30.02
CA ILE A 463 -7.10 -14.15 -31.40
C ILE A 463 -7.92 -12.87 -31.57
N TYR A 464 -8.90 -12.66 -30.68
CA TYR A 464 -9.82 -11.55 -30.81
C TYR A 464 -9.31 -10.29 -30.08
N SER A 465 -9.60 -9.13 -30.64
CA SER A 465 -9.19 -7.83 -30.06
C SER A 465 -10.03 -7.39 -28.85
N TYR A 466 -11.14 -8.08 -28.59
CA TYR A 466 -12.03 -7.76 -27.48
C TYR A 466 -11.33 -7.95 -26.12
N ASN A 467 -11.59 -7.06 -25.19
CA ASN A 467 -11.06 -7.15 -23.84
C ASN A 467 -12.09 -6.66 -22.81
N ASN A 468 -11.85 -7.00 -21.55
CA ASN A 468 -12.73 -6.65 -20.45
C ASN A 468 -12.37 -5.30 -19.77
N GLY A 469 -11.44 -4.52 -20.32
CA GLY A 469 -11.06 -3.21 -19.79
C GLY A 469 -12.24 -2.23 -19.71
N LEU A 470 -13.21 -2.39 -20.64
CA LEU A 470 -14.48 -1.65 -20.62
C LEU A 470 -15.33 -2.00 -19.38
N ALA A 471 -15.29 -3.25 -18.95
CA ALA A 471 -16.02 -3.68 -17.75
C ALA A 471 -15.42 -3.06 -16.49
N GLU A 472 -14.11 -2.98 -16.36
CA GLU A 472 -13.45 -2.31 -15.23
C GLU A 472 -13.85 -0.82 -15.15
N GLY A 473 -13.84 -0.10 -16.27
CA GLY A 473 -14.31 1.28 -16.37
C GLY A 473 -15.79 1.41 -15.95
N SER A 474 -16.63 0.50 -16.42
CA SER A 474 -18.07 0.46 -16.10
C SER A 474 -18.32 0.13 -14.63
N VAL A 475 -17.58 -0.83 -14.05
CA VAL A 475 -17.64 -1.14 -12.62
C VAL A 475 -17.18 0.07 -11.77
N ASN A 476 -16.19 0.82 -12.22
CA ASN A 476 -15.76 2.06 -11.55
C ASN A 476 -16.85 3.15 -11.64
N LYS A 477 -17.53 3.28 -12.78
CA LYS A 477 -18.70 4.15 -12.93
C LYS A 477 -19.81 3.78 -11.95
N ILE A 478 -20.14 2.50 -11.84
CA ILE A 478 -21.12 1.99 -10.86
C ILE A 478 -20.70 2.35 -9.42
N LYS A 479 -19.41 2.19 -9.08
CA LYS A 479 -18.88 2.57 -7.75
C LYS A 479 -19.05 4.07 -7.47
N VAL A 480 -18.83 4.94 -8.47
CA VAL A 480 -19.05 6.40 -8.34
C VAL A 480 -20.53 6.69 -8.10
N ILE A 481 -21.42 6.14 -8.91
CA ILE A 481 -22.87 6.31 -8.76
C ILE A 481 -23.33 5.85 -7.36
N LYS A 482 -22.85 4.72 -6.87
CA LYS A 482 -23.13 4.26 -5.50
C LYS A 482 -22.66 5.24 -4.42
N ARG A 483 -21.50 5.87 -4.59
CA ARG A 483 -20.99 6.90 -3.66
C ARG A 483 -21.88 8.14 -3.68
N ILE A 484 -22.31 8.60 -4.86
CA ILE A 484 -23.26 9.71 -5.03
C ILE A 484 -24.59 9.40 -4.29
N MET A 485 -25.01 8.13 -4.29
CA MET A 485 -26.22 7.67 -3.58
C MET A 485 -25.98 7.40 -2.09
N TYR A 486 -24.81 7.71 -1.54
CA TYR A 486 -24.40 7.48 -0.14
C TYR A 486 -24.53 6.02 0.33
N GLY A 487 -24.46 5.06 -0.58
CA GLY A 487 -24.56 3.63 -0.28
C GLY A 487 -25.95 3.16 0.24
N ARG A 488 -26.94 4.05 0.29
CA ARG A 488 -28.31 3.76 0.74
C ARG A 488 -29.27 3.65 -0.45
N ASN A 489 -29.19 2.53 -1.17
CA ASN A 489 -29.99 2.31 -2.38
C ASN A 489 -30.50 0.88 -2.47
N SER A 490 -31.72 0.70 -3.00
CA SER A 490 -32.14 -0.60 -3.51
C SER A 490 -31.40 -0.88 -4.83
N PHE A 491 -31.30 -2.16 -5.17
CA PHE A 491 -30.68 -2.54 -6.45
C PHE A 491 -31.42 -1.93 -7.64
N GLU A 492 -32.76 -1.94 -7.63
CA GLU A 492 -33.62 -1.39 -8.70
C GLU A 492 -33.34 0.09 -8.94
N LEU A 493 -33.14 0.87 -7.87
CA LEU A 493 -32.82 2.29 -7.98
C LEU A 493 -31.42 2.52 -8.51
N LEU A 494 -30.44 1.69 -8.09
CA LEU A 494 -29.09 1.72 -8.62
C LEU A 494 -29.08 1.39 -10.11
N LYS A 495 -29.73 0.28 -10.50
CA LYS A 495 -29.86 -0.15 -11.89
C LYS A 495 -30.49 0.93 -12.76
N ALA A 496 -31.64 1.47 -12.34
CA ALA A 496 -32.33 2.53 -13.05
C ALA A 496 -31.42 3.75 -13.25
N LYS A 497 -30.68 4.16 -12.22
CA LYS A 497 -29.78 5.31 -12.30
C LYS A 497 -28.58 5.08 -13.20
N VAL A 498 -27.98 3.89 -13.17
CA VAL A 498 -26.86 3.50 -14.03
C VAL A 498 -27.32 3.49 -15.50
N LEU A 499 -28.38 2.77 -15.80
CA LEU A 499 -28.90 2.64 -17.17
C LEU A 499 -29.38 3.99 -17.72
N PHE A 500 -30.03 4.81 -16.90
CA PHE A 500 -30.44 6.15 -17.31
C PHE A 500 -29.24 7.06 -17.61
N GLY A 501 -28.15 6.95 -16.83
CA GLY A 501 -26.91 7.67 -17.09
C GLY A 501 -26.30 7.35 -18.46
N GLU A 502 -26.45 6.11 -18.94
CA GLU A 502 -25.98 5.71 -20.28
C GLU A 502 -26.74 6.40 -21.43
N LEU A 503 -27.99 6.79 -21.22
CA LEU A 503 -28.80 7.45 -22.23
C LEU A 503 -28.40 8.89 -22.49
N PHE A 504 -27.91 9.61 -21.46
CA PHE A 504 -27.51 11.00 -21.59
C PHE A 504 -26.20 11.18 -22.34
N HIS A 505 -25.29 10.21 -22.31
CA HIS A 505 -24.07 10.26 -23.12
C HIS A 505 -24.32 10.21 -24.64
N VAL A 506 -25.52 9.84 -25.07
CA VAL A 506 -25.88 9.80 -26.52
C VAL A 506 -26.29 11.17 -27.09
N LYS A 507 -26.75 12.07 -26.25
CA LYS A 507 -27.36 13.33 -26.72
C LYS A 507 -26.40 14.52 -26.80
N PHE A 508 -25.16 14.37 -26.41
CA PHE A 508 -24.16 15.45 -26.34
C PHE A 508 -22.88 15.21 -27.16
N ASN A 509 -22.87 14.19 -28.04
CA ASN A 509 -21.79 13.98 -29.03
C ASN A 509 -22.29 14.32 -30.42
#